data_30f082b116a077cab5e3d6fc14511a5b
#
_entry.id   30f082b116a077cab5e3d6fc14511a5b
#
_cell.length_a   1.000
_cell.length_b   1.000
_cell.length_c   1.000
_cell.angle_alpha   90.00
_cell.angle_beta   90.00
_cell.angle_gamma   90.00
#
_symmetry.space_group_name_H-M   'P 1'
#
loop_
_entity.id
_entity.type
_entity.pdbx_description
1 polymer ?
#
loop_
_entity_poly.entity_id
_entity_poly.type
_entity_poly.pdbx_seq_one_letter_code
_entity_poly.pdbx_strand_id
1 'polypeptide(L)'
;MNNHDIYIDWELSGPNPYRPLLTRVITAALAAEGVQVPCGVDVLLTTDEGIREINREQRAIDAATDVLSFPMLELTPGVPPDGTGEDQRDPETGLCPLGDMVISVERAQAQAAEFGHSVQREMAYLAVHSVLHLLGYDHLDEGPQKAQMRAREEAILEGLGVTRDHWNEDLDAPLAGPGTEEVPVKRCGMITLCGRPNVGKSTLTNALVGEKVAIVSSKPQTTRNRICGVLTRGENQFVFLDTPGLHRAANRLGDYMVDVVRKSVADVDAVLLLVEPIPNVGGPERELIDRIKGMKVPAVLVINKLDTV
;
A
#
# COMPACT_ATOMS: atom_id res chain seq x y z
N MET A 1 -10.87 12.33 15.83
CA MET A 1 -9.70 11.45 15.56
C MET A 1 -9.18 11.87 14.20
N ASN A 2 -7.89 12.18 14.11
CA ASN A 2 -7.28 12.51 12.81
C ASN A 2 -7.29 11.24 11.95
N ASN A 3 -7.88 11.34 10.77
CA ASN A 3 -8.01 10.19 9.87
C ASN A 3 -6.74 10.10 9.03
N HIS A 4 -5.66 9.52 9.60
CA HIS A 4 -4.45 9.22 8.84
C HIS A 4 -4.74 8.06 7.90
N ASP A 5 -4.18 8.08 6.70
CA ASP A 5 -4.19 6.98 5.74
C ASP A 5 -2.87 6.21 5.88
N ILE A 6 -2.96 4.98 6.40
CA ILE A 6 -1.81 4.11 6.60
C ILE A 6 -1.99 2.91 5.68
N TYR A 7 -1.33 2.95 4.54
CA TYR A 7 -1.35 1.87 3.58
C TYR A 7 -0.24 0.86 3.90
N ILE A 8 -0.61 -0.42 4.05
CA ILE A 8 0.35 -1.48 4.38
C ILE A 8 0.31 -2.55 3.30
N ASP A 9 1.39 -2.66 2.56
CA ASP A 9 1.62 -3.71 1.57
C ASP A 9 2.39 -4.90 2.16
N TRP A 10 2.11 -6.10 1.63
CA TRP A 10 2.63 -7.36 2.14
C TRP A 10 3.13 -8.23 0.99
N GLU A 11 4.43 -8.36 0.85
CA GLU A 11 5.06 -9.14 -0.23
C GLU A 11 5.31 -10.61 0.12
N LEU A 12 5.01 -11.03 1.35
CA LEU A 12 5.16 -12.41 1.77
C LEU A 12 3.90 -13.23 1.46
N SER A 13 4.03 -14.56 1.48
CA SER A 13 2.88 -15.45 1.26
C SER A 13 1.93 -15.49 2.45
N GLY A 14 0.62 -15.56 2.18
CA GLY A 14 -0.41 -15.65 3.20
C GLY A 14 -0.93 -14.29 3.68
N PRO A 15 -1.83 -14.28 4.69
CA PRO A 15 -2.40 -13.04 5.23
C PRO A 15 -1.36 -12.27 6.04
N ASN A 16 -1.45 -10.94 6.02
CA ASN A 16 -0.61 -10.07 6.83
C ASN A 16 -1.10 -10.02 8.29
N PRO A 17 -0.38 -10.62 9.25
CA PRO A 17 -0.79 -10.63 10.65
C PRO A 17 -0.48 -9.31 11.37
N TYR A 18 0.35 -8.44 10.80
CA TYR A 18 0.86 -7.23 11.45
C TYR A 18 0.08 -5.97 11.09
N ARG A 19 -0.86 -6.03 10.13
CA ARG A 19 -1.64 -4.86 9.71
C ARG A 19 -2.36 -4.15 10.88
N PRO A 20 -3.11 -4.83 11.78
CA PRO A 20 -3.77 -4.16 12.89
C PRO A 20 -2.79 -3.49 13.84
N LEU A 21 -1.72 -4.18 14.19
CA LEU A 21 -0.64 -3.69 15.04
C LEU A 21 -0.02 -2.42 14.48
N LEU A 22 0.49 -2.48 13.25
CA LEU A 22 1.20 -1.37 12.63
C LEU A 22 0.31 -0.13 12.46
N THR A 23 -0.95 -0.32 12.05
CA THR A 23 -1.90 0.79 11.95
C THR A 23 -2.08 1.52 13.30
N ARG A 24 -2.24 0.77 14.41
CA ARG A 24 -2.38 1.37 15.74
C ARG A 24 -1.09 2.04 16.22
N VAL A 25 0.03 1.38 16.04
CA VAL A 25 1.34 1.89 16.47
C VAL A 25 1.69 3.18 15.72
N ILE A 26 1.56 3.20 14.40
CA ILE A 26 1.83 4.39 13.59
C ILE A 26 0.89 5.53 13.96
N THR A 27 -0.42 5.25 14.10
CA THR A 27 -1.40 6.27 14.52
C THR A 27 -1.06 6.84 15.90
N ALA A 28 -0.68 6.00 16.86
CA ALA A 28 -0.31 6.44 18.19
C ALA A 28 1.01 7.21 18.21
N ALA A 29 1.99 6.83 17.42
CA ALA A 29 3.25 7.54 17.26
C ALA A 29 3.03 8.95 16.70
N LEU A 30 2.22 9.09 15.64
CA LEU A 30 1.84 10.38 15.08
C LEU A 30 1.11 11.27 16.11
N ALA A 31 0.19 10.68 16.86
CA ALA A 31 -0.53 11.40 17.93
C ALA A 31 0.41 11.85 19.05
N ALA A 32 1.35 11.01 19.49
CA ALA A 32 2.34 11.32 20.52
C ALA A 32 3.30 12.43 20.08
N GLU A 33 3.58 12.56 18.79
CA GLU A 33 4.37 13.65 18.21
C GLU A 33 3.52 14.90 17.89
N GLY A 34 2.24 14.91 18.26
CA GLY A 34 1.35 16.08 18.15
C GLY A 34 0.88 16.36 16.72
N VAL A 35 0.94 15.38 15.81
CA VAL A 35 0.45 15.52 14.45
C VAL A 35 -1.07 15.66 14.44
N GLN A 36 -1.58 16.82 14.00
CA GLN A 36 -3.01 17.16 14.00
C GLN A 36 -3.64 17.11 12.61
N VAL A 37 -2.83 17.11 11.55
CA VAL A 37 -3.29 17.05 10.16
C VAL A 37 -3.42 15.61 9.70
N PRO A 38 -4.38 15.29 8.81
CA PRO A 38 -4.41 13.96 8.17
C PRO A 38 -3.15 13.71 7.35
N CYS A 39 -2.49 12.59 7.61
CA CYS A 39 -1.23 12.22 6.93
C CYS A 39 -1.38 10.90 6.21
N GLY A 40 -0.59 10.74 5.13
CA GLY A 40 -0.35 9.47 4.43
C GLY A 40 0.99 8.86 4.86
N VAL A 41 1.00 7.57 5.13
CA VAL A 41 2.21 6.76 5.40
C VAL A 41 2.07 5.44 4.66
N ASP A 42 3.05 5.12 3.80
CA ASP A 42 3.10 3.86 3.09
C ASP A 42 4.10 2.91 3.76
N VAL A 43 3.67 1.68 4.01
CA VAL A 43 4.46 0.65 4.69
C VAL A 43 4.59 -0.57 3.78
N LEU A 44 5.80 -0.94 3.45
CA LEU A 44 6.10 -2.18 2.75
C LEU A 44 6.71 -3.20 3.72
N LEU A 45 6.06 -4.36 3.85
CA LEU A 45 6.60 -5.50 4.59
C LEU A 45 7.15 -6.53 3.59
N THR A 46 8.46 -6.78 3.66
CA THR A 46 9.18 -7.59 2.69
C THR A 46 10.17 -8.56 3.36
N THR A 47 10.94 -9.29 2.55
CA THR A 47 12.02 -10.19 2.99
C THR A 47 13.36 -9.46 3.13
N ASP A 48 14.38 -10.16 3.67
CA ASP A 48 15.76 -9.65 3.68
C ASP A 48 16.30 -9.39 2.27
N GLU A 49 15.90 -10.18 1.27
CA GLU A 49 16.28 -9.97 -0.13
C GLU A 49 15.60 -8.76 -0.73
N GLY A 50 14.28 -8.58 -0.48
CA GLY A 50 13.52 -7.43 -0.97
C GLY A 50 14.06 -6.11 -0.41
N ILE A 51 14.27 -6.02 0.90
CA ILE A 51 14.82 -4.79 1.50
C ILE A 51 16.28 -4.53 1.06
N ARG A 52 17.09 -5.57 0.84
CA ARG A 52 18.44 -5.44 0.27
C ARG A 52 18.42 -4.83 -1.12
N GLU A 53 17.47 -5.26 -1.98
CA GLU A 53 17.33 -4.70 -3.32
C GLU A 53 16.99 -3.22 -3.27
N ILE A 54 16.02 -2.84 -2.44
CA ILE A 54 15.63 -1.44 -2.23
C ILE A 54 16.80 -0.62 -1.67
N ASN A 55 17.54 -1.14 -0.69
CA ASN A 55 18.70 -0.46 -0.09
C ASN A 55 19.81 -0.24 -1.13
N ARG A 56 20.04 -1.22 -1.99
CA ARG A 56 21.00 -1.11 -3.10
C ARG A 56 20.58 -0.04 -4.12
N GLU A 57 19.30 0.00 -4.49
CA GLU A 57 18.78 0.93 -5.50
C GLU A 57 18.69 2.37 -4.99
N GLN A 58 18.24 2.56 -3.75
CA GLN A 58 17.94 3.88 -3.20
C GLN A 58 19.12 4.51 -2.45
N ARG A 59 19.99 3.69 -1.84
CA ARG A 59 21.12 4.17 -1.01
C ARG A 59 22.48 3.70 -1.49
N ALA A 60 22.56 2.91 -2.57
CA ALA A 60 23.79 2.28 -3.09
C ALA A 60 24.48 1.35 -2.06
N ILE A 61 23.73 0.78 -1.11
CA ILE A 61 24.21 -0.15 -0.07
C ILE A 61 23.67 -1.55 -0.37
N ASP A 62 24.54 -2.47 -0.78
CA ASP A 62 24.16 -3.86 -1.08
C ASP A 62 24.17 -4.73 0.20
N ALA A 63 23.27 -4.42 1.12
CA ALA A 63 23.09 -5.16 2.37
C ALA A 63 21.63 -5.08 2.84
N ALA A 64 21.13 -6.18 3.41
CA ALA A 64 19.84 -6.18 4.08
C ALA A 64 19.94 -5.38 5.40
N THR A 65 18.87 -4.68 5.74
CA THR A 65 18.67 -3.99 7.02
C THR A 65 17.30 -4.37 7.59
N ASP A 66 17.01 -3.95 8.80
CA ASP A 66 15.73 -4.17 9.46
C ASP A 66 14.64 -3.23 8.95
N VAL A 67 14.94 -1.94 8.84
CA VAL A 67 14.00 -0.92 8.35
C VAL A 67 14.71 0.13 7.48
N LEU A 68 13.99 0.64 6.49
CA LEU A 68 14.35 1.82 5.70
C LEU A 68 13.23 2.84 5.82
N SER A 69 13.59 4.10 6.01
CA SER A 69 12.64 5.22 6.03
C SER A 69 12.98 6.21 4.93
N PHE A 70 11.97 6.66 4.21
CA PHE A 70 12.07 7.58 3.08
C PHE A 70 11.15 8.79 3.32
N PRO A 71 11.61 9.82 4.08
CA PRO A 71 10.82 11.03 4.32
C PRO A 71 10.53 11.75 3.01
N MET A 72 9.29 12.19 2.81
CA MET A 72 8.88 13.05 1.69
C MET A 72 8.93 14.53 2.04
N LEU A 73 9.01 14.87 3.34
CA LEU A 73 9.06 16.23 3.83
C LEU A 73 10.32 16.47 4.65
N GLU A 74 10.89 17.67 4.53
CA GLU A 74 11.96 18.12 5.41
C GLU A 74 11.35 18.73 6.68
N LEU A 75 11.20 17.93 7.72
CA LEU A 75 10.63 18.33 9.00
C LEU A 75 11.73 18.52 10.06
N THR A 76 11.43 19.32 11.06
CA THR A 76 12.31 19.52 12.22
C THR A 76 11.80 18.65 13.39
N PRO A 77 12.69 17.92 14.09
CA PRO A 77 12.31 17.10 15.23
C PRO A 77 11.48 17.86 16.27
N GLY A 78 10.33 17.30 16.65
CA GLY A 78 9.41 17.92 17.62
C GLY A 78 8.52 19.05 17.05
N VAL A 79 8.61 19.32 15.75
CA VAL A 79 7.73 20.28 15.05
C VAL A 79 6.87 19.50 14.06
N PRO A 80 5.64 19.12 14.42
CA PRO A 80 4.78 18.35 13.53
C PRO A 80 4.35 19.18 12.31
N PRO A 81 4.02 18.53 11.17
CA PRO A 81 3.49 19.23 10.01
C PRO A 81 2.17 19.92 10.36
N ASP A 82 1.98 21.13 9.89
CA ASP A 82 0.76 21.92 10.07
C ASP A 82 -0.16 21.92 8.84
N GLY A 83 0.33 21.38 7.72
CA GLY A 83 -0.40 21.28 6.46
C GLY A 83 -0.63 22.61 5.76
N THR A 84 0.10 23.68 6.14
CA THR A 84 -0.05 25.03 5.56
C THR A 84 0.91 25.28 4.40
N GLY A 85 2.02 24.54 4.30
CA GLY A 85 2.96 24.63 3.18
C GLY A 85 2.33 24.10 1.88
N GLU A 86 2.60 24.74 0.73
CA GLU A 86 2.14 24.28 -0.59
C GLU A 86 2.60 22.83 -0.88
N ASP A 87 3.78 22.44 -0.36
CA ASP A 87 4.35 21.10 -0.52
C ASP A 87 3.91 20.10 0.56
N GLN A 88 3.18 20.56 1.59
CA GLN A 88 2.76 19.73 2.71
C GLN A 88 1.41 19.03 2.49
N ARG A 89 0.77 19.21 1.36
CA ARG A 89 -0.49 18.52 1.04
C ARG A 89 -0.47 18.00 -0.38
N ASP A 90 -0.76 16.73 -0.50
CA ASP A 90 -1.08 16.14 -1.78
C ASP A 90 -2.39 16.74 -2.31
N PRO A 91 -2.39 17.35 -3.51
CA PRO A 91 -3.56 18.05 -4.04
C PRO A 91 -4.74 17.12 -4.40
N GLU A 92 -4.50 15.83 -4.58
CA GLU A 92 -5.53 14.85 -4.92
C GLU A 92 -6.19 14.25 -3.68
N THR A 93 -5.39 13.91 -2.66
CA THR A 93 -5.88 13.27 -1.43
C THR A 93 -6.15 14.24 -0.30
N GLY A 94 -5.53 15.42 -0.33
CA GLY A 94 -5.55 16.40 0.77
C GLY A 94 -4.75 15.96 1.99
N LEU A 95 -4.07 14.81 1.92
CA LEU A 95 -3.22 14.28 3.00
C LEU A 95 -1.85 14.94 2.98
N CYS A 96 -1.22 14.98 4.16
CA CYS A 96 0.18 15.33 4.31
C CYS A 96 1.03 14.07 4.05
N PRO A 97 1.78 13.97 2.93
CA PRO A 97 2.55 12.77 2.61
C PRO A 97 3.82 12.74 3.46
N LEU A 98 3.83 11.95 4.53
CA LEU A 98 5.02 11.86 5.39
C LEU A 98 6.14 11.05 4.75
N GLY A 99 5.78 10.01 4.00
CA GLY A 99 6.74 9.16 3.29
C GLY A 99 6.53 7.68 3.50
N ASP A 100 7.55 6.90 3.09
CA ASP A 100 7.50 5.46 3.01
C ASP A 100 8.40 4.82 4.06
N MET A 101 7.98 3.64 4.55
CA MET A 101 8.83 2.77 5.35
C MET A 101 8.84 1.34 4.79
N VAL A 102 10.00 0.72 4.80
CA VAL A 102 10.17 -0.68 4.38
C VAL A 102 10.74 -1.48 5.54
N ILE A 103 10.08 -2.57 5.93
CA ILE A 103 10.49 -3.41 7.06
C ILE A 103 10.77 -4.83 6.56
N SER A 104 11.95 -5.38 6.88
CA SER A 104 12.21 -6.81 6.70
C SER A 104 11.59 -7.59 7.86
N VAL A 105 10.59 -8.41 7.52
CA VAL A 105 9.94 -9.29 8.51
C VAL A 105 10.89 -10.36 9.01
N GLU A 106 11.77 -10.90 8.16
CA GLU A 106 12.77 -11.89 8.53
C GLU A 106 13.79 -11.31 9.52
N ARG A 107 14.24 -10.08 9.28
CA ARG A 107 15.16 -9.38 10.17
C ARG A 107 14.51 -9.06 11.52
N ALA A 108 13.26 -8.59 11.51
CA ALA A 108 12.49 -8.34 12.73
C ALA A 108 12.32 -9.62 13.57
N GLN A 109 12.06 -10.76 12.93
CA GLN A 109 11.98 -12.06 13.61
C GLN A 109 13.33 -12.47 14.22
N ALA A 110 14.42 -12.29 13.48
CA ALA A 110 15.77 -12.62 13.96
C ALA A 110 16.17 -11.76 15.15
N GLN A 111 15.94 -10.43 15.10
CA GLN A 111 16.23 -9.50 16.18
C GLN A 111 15.37 -9.76 17.42
N ALA A 112 14.09 -10.06 17.26
CA ALA A 112 13.21 -10.44 18.36
C ALA A 112 13.74 -11.67 19.11
N ALA A 113 14.21 -12.69 18.38
CA ALA A 113 14.80 -13.88 18.96
C ALA A 113 16.14 -13.58 19.65
N GLU A 114 16.98 -12.75 19.06
CA GLU A 114 18.28 -12.34 19.63
C GLU A 114 18.12 -11.55 20.93
N PHE A 115 17.15 -10.61 20.96
CA PHE A 115 16.92 -9.75 22.11
C PHE A 115 15.93 -10.32 23.14
N GLY A 116 15.36 -11.50 22.86
CA GLY A 116 14.51 -12.24 23.80
C GLY A 116 13.14 -11.61 24.06
N HIS A 117 12.52 -11.00 23.03
CA HIS A 117 11.16 -10.44 23.10
C HIS A 117 10.28 -10.89 21.91
N SER A 118 9.02 -10.51 21.90
CA SER A 118 8.09 -10.91 20.83
C SER A 118 8.39 -10.21 19.49
N VAL A 119 8.05 -10.86 18.38
CA VAL A 119 8.14 -10.27 17.04
C VAL A 119 7.26 -9.04 16.92
N GLN A 120 6.08 -9.08 17.55
CA GLN A 120 5.15 -7.95 17.58
C GLN A 120 5.79 -6.70 18.21
N ARG A 121 6.54 -6.89 19.29
CA ARG A 121 7.27 -5.81 19.94
C ARG A 121 8.36 -5.23 19.03
N GLU A 122 9.08 -6.09 18.31
CA GLU A 122 10.09 -5.63 17.35
C GLU A 122 9.44 -4.86 16.19
N MET A 123 8.36 -5.38 15.61
CA MET A 123 7.61 -4.69 14.57
C MET A 123 7.08 -3.32 15.04
N ALA A 124 6.60 -3.24 16.27
CA ALA A 124 6.16 -1.97 16.86
C ALA A 124 7.33 -1.00 17.03
N TYR A 125 8.49 -1.47 17.50
CA TYR A 125 9.69 -0.66 17.65
C TYR A 125 10.16 -0.11 16.29
N LEU A 126 10.30 -0.96 15.28
CA LEU A 126 10.74 -0.55 13.95
C LEU A 126 9.78 0.46 13.31
N ALA A 127 8.46 0.29 13.53
CA ALA A 127 7.46 1.24 13.05
C ALA A 127 7.57 2.60 13.75
N VAL A 128 7.70 2.65 15.08
CA VAL A 128 7.90 3.89 15.83
C VAL A 128 9.19 4.59 15.39
N HIS A 129 10.28 3.84 15.29
CA HIS A 129 11.57 4.32 14.82
C HIS A 129 11.45 4.98 13.45
N SER A 130 10.79 4.31 12.52
CA SER A 130 10.57 4.84 11.16
C SER A 130 9.70 6.09 11.17
N VAL A 131 8.59 6.11 11.92
CA VAL A 131 7.73 7.32 12.05
C VAL A 131 8.53 8.52 12.54
N LEU A 132 9.41 8.33 13.52
CA LEU A 132 10.26 9.42 14.00
C LEU A 132 11.18 9.93 12.89
N HIS A 133 11.78 9.05 12.08
CA HIS A 133 12.53 9.46 10.91
C HIS A 133 11.70 10.25 9.89
N LEU A 134 10.46 9.80 9.61
CA LEU A 134 9.54 10.53 8.72
C LEU A 134 9.19 11.93 9.28
N LEU A 135 9.26 12.11 10.59
CA LEU A 135 9.05 13.38 11.29
C LEU A 135 10.35 14.20 11.50
N GLY A 136 11.43 13.82 10.83
CA GLY A 136 12.68 14.58 10.79
C GLY A 136 13.68 14.25 11.89
N TYR A 137 13.41 13.28 12.76
CA TYR A 137 14.44 12.82 13.71
C TYR A 137 15.53 12.05 12.96
N ASP A 138 16.77 12.24 13.37
CA ASP A 138 17.91 11.53 12.81
C ASP A 138 18.91 11.14 13.91
N HIS A 139 19.75 10.15 13.63
CA HIS A 139 20.74 9.62 14.57
C HIS A 139 22.07 9.28 13.88
N LEU A 140 22.49 10.09 12.89
CA LEU A 140 23.74 9.90 12.17
C LEU A 140 24.98 9.86 13.09
N ASP A 141 24.89 10.50 14.29
CA ASP A 141 25.94 10.57 15.27
C ASP A 141 25.56 9.96 16.62
N GLU A 142 26.54 9.51 17.41
CA GLU A 142 26.39 9.12 18.83
C GLU A 142 26.10 10.33 19.75
N GLY A 143 25.38 11.33 19.23
CA GLY A 143 25.16 12.63 19.86
C GLY A 143 23.81 12.78 20.58
N PRO A 144 23.47 14.02 20.96
CA PRO A 144 22.23 14.34 21.66
C PRO A 144 20.97 13.94 20.90
N GLN A 145 21.01 13.96 19.56
CA GLN A 145 19.87 13.61 18.70
C GLN A 145 19.51 12.13 18.82
N LYS A 146 20.50 11.24 18.87
CA LYS A 146 20.26 9.80 19.10
C LYS A 146 19.61 9.55 20.46
N ALA A 147 20.09 10.24 21.50
CA ALA A 147 19.51 10.12 22.84
C ALA A 147 18.07 10.67 22.89
N GLN A 148 17.80 11.77 22.19
CA GLN A 148 16.46 12.33 22.09
C GLN A 148 15.50 11.38 21.36
N MET A 149 15.92 10.85 20.20
CA MET A 149 15.11 9.90 19.43
C MET A 149 14.81 8.64 20.25
N ARG A 150 15.81 8.05 20.91
CA ARG A 150 15.65 6.88 21.76
C ARG A 150 14.67 7.13 22.93
N ALA A 151 14.77 8.29 23.56
CA ALA A 151 13.82 8.67 24.63
C ALA A 151 12.38 8.81 24.10
N ARG A 152 12.19 9.27 22.85
CA ARG A 152 10.86 9.35 22.22
C ARG A 152 10.33 7.97 21.87
N GLU A 153 11.16 7.08 21.29
CA GLU A 153 10.83 5.69 21.01
C GLU A 153 10.30 5.00 22.28
N GLU A 154 11.05 5.07 23.36
CA GLU A 154 10.68 4.46 24.64
C GLU A 154 9.37 5.05 25.19
N ALA A 155 9.20 6.39 25.17
CA ALA A 155 8.00 7.04 25.66
C ALA A 155 6.74 6.68 24.86
N ILE A 156 6.87 6.54 23.52
CA ILE A 156 5.75 6.14 22.64
C ILE A 156 5.37 4.68 22.92
N LEU A 157 6.35 3.79 22.98
CA LEU A 157 6.11 2.36 23.24
C LEU A 157 5.53 2.15 24.66
N GLU A 158 6.02 2.85 25.67
CA GLU A 158 5.46 2.80 27.02
C GLU A 158 4.01 3.31 27.06
N GLY A 159 3.71 4.39 26.34
CA GLY A 159 2.35 4.92 26.17
C GLY A 159 1.38 3.94 25.50
N LEU A 160 1.90 3.03 24.67
CA LEU A 160 1.17 1.90 24.06
C LEU A 160 1.05 0.67 24.98
N GLY A 161 1.64 0.72 26.18
CA GLY A 161 1.73 -0.44 27.07
C GLY A 161 2.71 -1.52 26.59
N VAL A 162 3.66 -1.15 25.74
CA VAL A 162 4.71 -2.03 25.20
C VAL A 162 6.00 -1.73 25.93
N THR A 163 6.39 -2.62 26.83
CA THR A 163 7.68 -2.53 27.52
C THR A 163 8.55 -3.75 27.19
N ARG A 164 9.73 -3.82 27.79
CA ARG A 164 10.64 -4.96 27.57
C ARG A 164 10.02 -6.28 28.05
N ASP A 165 9.25 -6.22 29.14
CA ASP A 165 8.69 -7.40 29.82
C ASP A 165 7.18 -7.53 29.66
N HIS A 166 6.53 -6.61 28.96
CA HIS A 166 5.08 -6.59 28.78
C HIS A 166 4.68 -6.21 27.35
N TRP A 167 3.77 -7.00 26.81
CA TRP A 167 3.12 -6.77 25.52
C TRP A 167 1.64 -6.44 25.73
N ASN A 168 1.15 -5.42 25.06
CA ASN A 168 -0.27 -5.05 25.09
C ASN A 168 -1.02 -5.83 23.97
N GLU A 169 -1.76 -6.88 24.34
CA GLU A 169 -2.49 -7.75 23.42
C GLU A 169 -3.59 -7.01 22.63
N ASP A 170 -4.09 -5.88 23.12
CA ASP A 170 -5.08 -5.07 22.42
C ASP A 170 -4.54 -4.50 21.09
N LEU A 171 -3.23 -4.42 20.94
CA LEU A 171 -2.59 -3.98 19.70
C LEU A 171 -2.74 -4.99 18.56
N ASP A 172 -2.85 -6.28 18.87
CA ASP A 172 -3.07 -7.35 17.89
C ASP A 172 -4.56 -7.55 17.56
N ALA A 173 -5.46 -6.95 18.34
CA ALA A 173 -6.89 -7.09 18.12
C ALA A 173 -7.28 -6.60 16.71
N PRO A 174 -8.22 -7.24 16.00
CA PRO A 174 -8.69 -6.78 14.72
C PRO A 174 -9.08 -5.30 14.76
N LEU A 175 -8.76 -4.55 13.69
CA LEU A 175 -9.21 -3.16 13.59
C LEU A 175 -10.74 -3.15 13.57
N ALA A 176 -11.35 -2.40 14.48
CA ALA A 176 -12.77 -2.15 14.43
C ALA A 176 -13.07 -1.29 13.19
N GLY A 177 -13.33 -1.95 12.08
CA GLY A 177 -13.89 -1.32 10.89
C GLY A 177 -15.34 -0.91 11.17
N PRO A 178 -15.91 0.06 10.44
CA PRO A 178 -17.31 0.35 10.55
C PRO A 178 -18.12 -0.89 10.17
N GLY A 179 -18.57 -1.65 11.20
CA GLY A 179 -19.64 -2.62 11.09
C GLY A 179 -19.46 -3.78 10.11
N THR A 180 -18.27 -4.35 9.98
CA THR A 180 -18.15 -5.66 9.37
C THR A 180 -18.27 -6.73 10.47
N GLU A 181 -19.52 -7.19 10.74
CA GLU A 181 -19.68 -8.58 11.15
C GLU A 181 -18.89 -9.40 10.11
N GLU A 182 -17.92 -10.19 10.55
CA GLU A 182 -17.25 -11.16 9.68
C GLU A 182 -18.31 -12.19 9.24
N VAL A 183 -19.00 -11.87 8.16
CA VAL A 183 -19.81 -12.86 7.46
C VAL A 183 -18.82 -13.85 6.87
N PRO A 184 -18.85 -15.13 7.26
CA PRO A 184 -17.89 -16.10 6.77
C PRO A 184 -17.94 -16.13 5.24
N VAL A 185 -16.84 -15.73 4.59
CA VAL A 185 -16.74 -15.72 3.13
C VAL A 185 -16.75 -17.17 2.65
N LYS A 186 -17.82 -17.55 1.96
CA LYS A 186 -17.98 -18.91 1.40
C LYS A 186 -17.43 -19.01 -0.03
N ARG A 187 -17.39 -17.89 -0.74
CA ARG A 187 -16.94 -17.85 -2.14
C ARG A 187 -16.07 -16.61 -2.36
N CYS A 188 -14.91 -16.82 -2.93
CA CYS A 188 -14.02 -15.75 -3.37
C CYS A 188 -13.76 -15.91 -4.85
N GLY A 189 -13.72 -14.78 -5.59
CA GLY A 189 -13.40 -14.78 -7.02
C GLY A 189 -12.50 -13.59 -7.38
N MET A 190 -11.48 -13.87 -8.19
CA MET A 190 -10.56 -12.87 -8.72
C MET A 190 -11.05 -12.40 -10.10
N ILE A 191 -11.22 -11.10 -10.27
CA ILE A 191 -11.75 -10.47 -11.47
C ILE A 191 -10.77 -9.43 -11.98
N THR A 192 -10.28 -9.58 -13.19
CA THR A 192 -9.39 -8.57 -13.79
C THR A 192 -10.15 -7.60 -14.68
N LEU A 193 -9.80 -6.31 -14.60
CA LEU A 193 -10.30 -5.28 -15.48
C LEU A 193 -9.28 -5.00 -16.59
N CYS A 194 -9.69 -5.18 -17.83
CA CYS A 194 -8.86 -4.98 -19.01
C CYS A 194 -9.47 -3.94 -19.95
N GLY A 195 -8.66 -3.28 -20.76
CA GLY A 195 -9.12 -2.31 -21.77
C GLY A 195 -8.06 -1.26 -22.07
N ARG A 196 -8.39 -0.33 -22.99
CA ARG A 196 -7.49 0.78 -23.38
C ARG A 196 -7.13 1.67 -22.18
N PRO A 197 -6.05 2.47 -22.28
CA PRO A 197 -5.84 3.57 -21.34
C PRO A 197 -7.05 4.51 -21.32
N ASN A 198 -7.34 5.08 -20.18
CA ASN A 198 -8.41 6.06 -19.96
C ASN A 198 -9.84 5.59 -20.28
N VAL A 199 -10.09 4.30 -20.48
CA VAL A 199 -11.44 3.75 -20.68
C VAL A 199 -12.27 3.70 -19.40
N GLY A 200 -11.67 4.04 -18.24
CA GLY A 200 -12.34 4.13 -16.95
C GLY A 200 -12.19 2.89 -16.04
N LYS A 201 -11.14 2.06 -16.23
CA LYS A 201 -10.90 0.87 -15.40
C LYS A 201 -10.76 1.22 -13.91
N SER A 202 -9.84 2.09 -13.56
CA SER A 202 -9.60 2.52 -12.17
C SER A 202 -10.83 3.22 -11.56
N THR A 203 -11.56 4.00 -12.36
CA THR A 203 -12.81 4.61 -11.92
C THR A 203 -13.88 3.56 -11.60
N LEU A 204 -14.01 2.54 -12.45
CA LEU A 204 -14.95 1.45 -12.20
C LEU A 204 -14.54 0.61 -11.00
N THR A 205 -13.23 0.32 -10.83
CA THR A 205 -12.72 -0.38 -9.65
C THR A 205 -13.10 0.36 -8.37
N ASN A 206 -12.82 1.66 -8.28
CA ASN A 206 -13.20 2.47 -7.12
C ASN A 206 -14.71 2.47 -6.87
N ALA A 207 -15.53 2.57 -7.93
CA ALA A 207 -16.98 2.54 -7.81
C ALA A 207 -17.52 1.18 -7.34
N LEU A 208 -16.92 0.07 -7.77
CA LEU A 208 -17.30 -1.28 -7.36
C LEU A 208 -16.93 -1.57 -5.90
N VAL A 209 -15.72 -1.16 -5.50
CA VAL A 209 -15.20 -1.34 -4.13
C VAL A 209 -15.90 -0.39 -3.16
N GLY A 210 -16.33 0.78 -3.62
CA GLY A 210 -16.99 1.80 -2.80
C GLY A 210 -16.02 2.79 -2.12
N GLU A 211 -14.72 2.66 -2.41
CA GLU A 211 -13.66 3.52 -1.90
C GLU A 211 -12.56 3.74 -2.95
N LYS A 212 -11.71 4.75 -2.76
CA LYS A 212 -10.64 5.10 -3.69
C LYS A 212 -9.42 4.22 -3.46
N VAL A 213 -9.35 3.07 -4.12
CA VAL A 213 -8.21 2.13 -4.09
C VAL A 213 -7.28 2.30 -5.28
N ALA A 214 -7.72 2.94 -6.36
CA ALA A 214 -6.94 3.16 -7.57
C ALA A 214 -6.90 4.66 -7.93
N ILE A 215 -5.74 5.12 -8.40
CA ILE A 215 -5.56 6.51 -8.84
C ILE A 215 -6.32 6.72 -10.15
N VAL A 216 -7.16 7.77 -10.19
CA VAL A 216 -7.89 8.18 -11.39
C VAL A 216 -7.29 9.49 -11.91
N SER A 217 -6.80 9.50 -13.15
CA SER A 217 -6.23 10.68 -13.79
C SER A 217 -6.57 10.71 -15.28
N SER A 218 -6.67 11.90 -15.86
CA SER A 218 -6.81 12.10 -17.29
C SER A 218 -5.53 11.76 -18.08
N LYS A 219 -4.39 11.64 -17.40
CA LYS A 219 -3.13 11.25 -18.04
C LYS A 219 -3.13 9.75 -18.36
N PRO A 220 -2.72 9.33 -19.57
CA PRO A 220 -2.56 7.91 -19.86
C PRO A 220 -1.46 7.30 -19.00
N GLN A 221 -1.58 5.98 -18.70
CA GLN A 221 -0.60 5.20 -17.94
C GLN A 221 -0.48 5.59 -16.45
N THR A 222 -1.58 5.96 -15.82
CA THR A 222 -1.64 6.27 -14.39
C THR A 222 -1.41 5.00 -13.56
N THR A 223 -2.01 3.87 -13.96
CA THR A 223 -1.81 2.57 -13.33
C THR A 223 -0.59 1.90 -13.95
N ARG A 224 0.49 1.74 -13.20
CA ARG A 224 1.73 1.07 -13.65
C ARG A 224 1.84 -0.34 -13.11
N ASN A 225 1.37 -0.56 -11.90
CA ASN A 225 1.32 -1.85 -11.21
C ASN A 225 -0.11 -2.36 -11.14
N ARG A 226 -0.27 -3.63 -10.79
CA ARG A 226 -1.57 -4.24 -10.55
C ARG A 226 -2.10 -3.75 -9.19
N ILE A 227 -3.27 -3.11 -9.18
CA ILE A 227 -3.93 -2.65 -7.95
C ILE A 227 -5.06 -3.64 -7.63
N CYS A 228 -5.16 -4.05 -6.36
CA CYS A 228 -6.20 -4.95 -5.88
C CYS A 228 -7.22 -4.17 -5.06
N GLY A 229 -8.50 -4.25 -5.45
CA GLY A 229 -9.63 -3.76 -4.68
C GLY A 229 -10.49 -4.93 -4.22
N VAL A 230 -10.93 -4.94 -2.97
CA VAL A 230 -11.73 -6.03 -2.41
C VAL A 230 -13.13 -5.54 -2.07
N LEU A 231 -14.14 -6.26 -2.55
CA LEU A 231 -15.53 -6.03 -2.22
C LEU A 231 -16.14 -7.29 -1.60
N THR A 232 -16.65 -7.19 -0.37
CA THR A 232 -17.41 -8.27 0.25
C THR A 232 -18.91 -7.96 0.20
N ARG A 233 -19.69 -8.87 -0.36
CA ARG A 233 -21.16 -8.81 -0.40
C ARG A 233 -21.75 -10.09 0.17
N GLY A 234 -22.25 -10.03 1.41
CA GLY A 234 -22.73 -11.20 2.13
C GLY A 234 -21.62 -12.27 2.22
N GLU A 235 -21.91 -13.48 1.79
CA GLU A 235 -20.94 -14.61 1.82
C GLU A 235 -19.97 -14.64 0.63
N ASN A 236 -20.00 -13.64 -0.27
CA ASN A 236 -19.15 -13.58 -1.47
C ASN A 236 -18.14 -12.45 -1.36
N GLN A 237 -16.90 -12.73 -1.73
CA GLN A 237 -15.82 -11.77 -1.84
C GLN A 237 -15.34 -11.68 -3.29
N PHE A 238 -15.21 -10.47 -3.79
CA PHE A 238 -14.69 -10.17 -5.12
C PHE A 238 -13.39 -9.40 -4.98
N VAL A 239 -12.33 -9.91 -5.62
CA VAL A 239 -11.04 -9.24 -5.70
C VAL A 239 -10.90 -8.66 -7.10
N PHE A 240 -11.03 -7.35 -7.24
CA PHE A 240 -10.88 -6.65 -8.50
C PHE A 240 -9.42 -6.29 -8.72
N LEU A 241 -8.87 -6.69 -9.87
CA LEU A 241 -7.51 -6.40 -10.29
C LEU A 241 -7.55 -5.30 -11.35
N ASP A 242 -7.23 -4.06 -10.96
CA ASP A 242 -7.01 -2.98 -11.92
C ASP A 242 -5.66 -3.14 -12.59
N THR A 243 -5.64 -3.07 -13.91
CA THR A 243 -4.45 -3.30 -14.72
C THR A 243 -4.07 -2.07 -15.55
N PRO A 244 -2.78 -1.92 -15.88
CA PRO A 244 -2.35 -0.93 -16.86
C PRO A 244 -3.18 -1.00 -18.15
N GLY A 245 -3.42 0.17 -18.77
CA GLY A 245 -4.14 0.21 -20.03
C GLY A 245 -3.35 -0.41 -21.19
N LEU A 246 -4.02 -1.21 -22.02
CA LEU A 246 -3.43 -1.79 -23.23
C LEU A 246 -3.06 -0.71 -24.24
N HIS A 247 -1.78 -0.62 -24.58
CA HIS A 247 -1.27 0.27 -25.62
C HIS A 247 -0.18 -0.44 -26.44
N ARG A 248 0.18 0.11 -27.61
CA ARG A 248 1.36 -0.37 -28.33
C ARG A 248 2.61 -0.04 -27.52
N ALA A 249 3.40 -1.05 -27.20
CA ALA A 249 4.68 -0.89 -26.58
C ALA A 249 5.61 -0.06 -27.48
N ALA A 250 5.96 1.15 -27.03
CA ALA A 250 6.90 2.02 -27.75
C ALA A 250 8.25 2.09 -27.04
N ASN A 251 8.36 1.50 -25.85
CA ASN A 251 9.57 1.49 -25.03
C ASN A 251 9.53 0.31 -24.02
N ARG A 252 10.63 0.09 -23.29
CA ARG A 252 10.74 -1.00 -22.29
C ARG A 252 9.64 -0.97 -21.20
N LEU A 253 9.19 0.21 -20.78
CA LEU A 253 8.08 0.36 -19.84
C LEU A 253 6.76 -0.13 -20.48
N GLY A 254 6.54 0.18 -21.76
CA GLY A 254 5.38 -0.30 -22.51
C GLY A 254 5.35 -1.82 -22.60
N ASP A 255 6.49 -2.46 -22.87
CA ASP A 255 6.62 -3.94 -22.89
C ASP A 255 6.29 -4.54 -21.54
N TYR A 256 6.79 -3.96 -20.43
CA TYR A 256 6.48 -4.39 -19.08
C TYR A 256 4.98 -4.27 -18.78
N MET A 257 4.33 -3.16 -19.12
CA MET A 257 2.89 -2.97 -18.90
C MET A 257 2.04 -3.98 -19.69
N VAL A 258 2.43 -4.32 -20.91
CA VAL A 258 1.78 -5.37 -21.70
C VAL A 258 1.93 -6.73 -21.02
N ASP A 259 3.09 -7.03 -20.46
CA ASP A 259 3.33 -8.28 -19.74
C ASP A 259 2.57 -8.37 -18.43
N VAL A 260 2.43 -7.26 -17.69
CA VAL A 260 1.57 -7.19 -16.49
C VAL A 260 0.11 -7.51 -16.84
N VAL A 261 -0.42 -6.94 -17.92
CA VAL A 261 -1.78 -7.28 -18.40
C VAL A 261 -1.87 -8.75 -18.79
N ARG A 262 -0.89 -9.26 -19.51
CA ARG A 262 -0.84 -10.68 -19.94
C ARG A 262 -0.84 -11.64 -18.76
N LYS A 263 -0.06 -11.35 -17.70
CA LYS A 263 0.01 -12.14 -16.47
C LYS A 263 -1.27 -12.01 -15.65
N SER A 264 -1.85 -10.81 -15.56
CA SER A 264 -3.07 -10.55 -14.78
C SER A 264 -4.32 -11.27 -15.30
N VAL A 265 -4.33 -11.64 -16.59
CA VAL A 265 -5.43 -12.40 -17.21
C VAL A 265 -5.23 -13.92 -17.05
N ALA A 266 -4.02 -14.39 -16.67
CA ALA A 266 -3.69 -15.82 -16.64
C ALA A 266 -4.30 -16.59 -15.44
N ASP A 267 -4.45 -15.91 -14.28
CA ASP A 267 -4.81 -16.55 -13.00
C ASP A 267 -6.03 -15.86 -12.37
N VAL A 268 -7.14 -15.71 -13.13
CA VAL A 268 -8.36 -15.08 -12.63
C VAL A 268 -9.59 -15.91 -12.96
N ASP A 269 -10.64 -15.72 -12.17
CA ASP A 269 -11.92 -16.41 -12.31
C ASP A 269 -12.83 -15.75 -13.33
N ALA A 270 -12.65 -14.45 -13.59
CA ALA A 270 -13.42 -13.71 -14.61
C ALA A 270 -12.68 -12.48 -15.15
N VAL A 271 -13.12 -11.97 -16.29
CA VAL A 271 -12.57 -10.79 -16.95
C VAL A 271 -13.68 -9.76 -17.20
N LEU A 272 -13.44 -8.50 -16.80
CA LEU A 272 -14.22 -7.33 -17.25
C LEU A 272 -13.44 -6.63 -18.37
N LEU A 273 -13.92 -6.72 -19.60
CA LEU A 273 -13.37 -6.00 -20.75
C LEU A 273 -14.09 -4.68 -20.92
N LEU A 274 -13.41 -3.56 -20.58
CA LEU A 274 -13.96 -2.22 -20.74
C LEU A 274 -13.63 -1.66 -22.11
N VAL A 275 -14.66 -1.14 -22.77
CA VAL A 275 -14.56 -0.45 -24.07
C VAL A 275 -15.33 0.87 -24.03
N GLU A 276 -14.96 1.79 -24.91
CA GLU A 276 -15.75 3.00 -25.19
C GLU A 276 -16.76 2.71 -26.31
N PRO A 277 -17.86 3.47 -26.42
CA PRO A 277 -18.91 3.27 -27.45
C PRO A 277 -18.45 3.75 -28.84
N ILE A 278 -17.21 3.42 -29.21
CA ILE A 278 -16.62 3.79 -30.49
C ILE A 278 -16.46 2.52 -31.34
N PRO A 279 -17.01 2.46 -32.56
CA PRO A 279 -16.97 1.25 -33.41
C PRO A 279 -15.61 0.99 -34.05
N ASN A 280 -14.53 1.01 -33.26
CA ASN A 280 -13.19 0.76 -33.77
C ASN A 280 -12.38 -0.14 -32.80
N VAL A 281 -12.25 -1.42 -33.15
CA VAL A 281 -11.44 -2.39 -32.43
C VAL A 281 -10.04 -2.40 -33.00
N GLY A 282 -9.07 -1.88 -32.24
CA GLY A 282 -7.66 -1.85 -32.61
C GLY A 282 -6.96 -3.22 -32.52
N GLY A 283 -5.75 -3.31 -33.10
CA GLY A 283 -4.95 -4.55 -33.05
C GLY A 283 -4.72 -5.10 -31.64
N PRO A 284 -4.28 -4.30 -30.66
CA PRO A 284 -4.07 -4.75 -29.27
C PRO A 284 -5.35 -5.27 -28.59
N GLU A 285 -6.50 -4.68 -28.91
CA GLU A 285 -7.78 -5.16 -28.37
C GLU A 285 -8.21 -6.48 -28.97
N ARG A 286 -8.01 -6.67 -30.28
CA ARG A 286 -8.29 -7.95 -30.94
C ARG A 286 -7.44 -9.08 -30.34
N GLU A 287 -6.15 -8.86 -30.15
CA GLU A 287 -5.25 -9.80 -29.51
C GLU A 287 -5.72 -10.17 -28.09
N LEU A 288 -6.16 -9.17 -27.29
CA LEU A 288 -6.72 -9.41 -25.96
C LEU A 288 -8.01 -10.22 -26.01
N ILE A 289 -8.94 -9.88 -26.90
CA ILE A 289 -10.21 -10.60 -27.09
C ILE A 289 -9.94 -12.07 -27.48
N ASP A 290 -9.03 -12.29 -28.41
CA ASP A 290 -8.69 -13.66 -28.86
C ASP A 290 -8.04 -14.46 -27.72
N ARG A 291 -7.22 -13.82 -26.89
CA ARG A 291 -6.63 -14.43 -25.70
C ARG A 291 -7.69 -14.78 -24.66
N ILE A 292 -8.60 -13.85 -24.31
CA ILE A 292 -9.70 -14.10 -23.37
C ILE A 292 -10.57 -15.27 -23.84
N LYS A 293 -10.89 -15.33 -25.16
CA LYS A 293 -11.61 -16.45 -25.74
C LYS A 293 -10.88 -17.78 -25.59
N GLY A 294 -9.55 -17.77 -25.72
CA GLY A 294 -8.70 -18.97 -25.56
C GLY A 294 -8.63 -19.51 -24.13
N MET A 295 -8.83 -18.65 -23.12
CA MET A 295 -8.65 -19.01 -21.70
C MET A 295 -9.85 -19.72 -21.07
N LYS A 296 -11.01 -19.75 -21.73
CA LYS A 296 -12.27 -20.35 -21.22
C LYS A 296 -12.75 -19.77 -19.85
N VAL A 297 -12.32 -18.57 -19.51
CA VAL A 297 -12.84 -17.85 -18.32
C VAL A 297 -14.06 -17.03 -18.71
N PRO A 298 -15.03 -16.86 -17.79
CA PRO A 298 -16.15 -15.95 -18.00
C PRO A 298 -15.66 -14.53 -18.29
N ALA A 299 -16.23 -13.90 -19.30
CA ALA A 299 -15.90 -12.53 -19.66
C ALA A 299 -17.16 -11.68 -19.82
N VAL A 300 -17.14 -10.47 -19.25
CA VAL A 300 -18.20 -9.48 -19.37
C VAL A 300 -17.67 -8.29 -20.15
N LEU A 301 -18.37 -7.90 -21.20
CA LEU A 301 -18.10 -6.67 -21.95
C LEU A 301 -18.80 -5.50 -21.26
N VAL A 302 -18.02 -4.50 -20.84
CA VAL A 302 -18.52 -3.28 -20.23
C VAL A 302 -18.33 -2.10 -21.20
N ILE A 303 -19.42 -1.54 -21.70
CA ILE A 303 -19.40 -0.33 -22.53
C ILE A 303 -19.50 0.87 -21.59
N ASN A 304 -18.42 1.62 -21.47
CA ASN A 304 -18.32 2.78 -20.57
C ASN A 304 -18.35 4.10 -21.33
N LYS A 305 -18.53 5.22 -20.63
CA LYS A 305 -18.58 6.57 -21.21
C LYS A 305 -19.70 6.77 -22.23
N LEU A 306 -20.87 6.23 -21.94
CA LEU A 306 -22.06 6.42 -22.78
C LEU A 306 -22.53 7.89 -22.89
N ASP A 307 -22.08 8.72 -21.95
CA ASP A 307 -22.26 10.17 -21.89
C ASP A 307 -21.48 10.94 -22.99
N THR A 308 -20.60 10.25 -23.71
CA THR A 308 -19.77 10.86 -24.77
C THR A 308 -20.32 10.65 -26.19
N VAL A 309 -21.49 10.02 -26.32
CA VAL A 309 -22.14 9.71 -27.61
C VAL A 309 -23.49 10.42 -27.74
#